data_bb17a0f1ca60d802fae829e42d0ccde9
#
_entry.id   bb17a0f1ca60d802fae829e42d0ccde9
#
_cell.length_a   1.000
_cell.length_b   1.000
_cell.length_c   1.000
_cell.angle_alpha   90.00
_cell.angle_beta   90.00
_cell.angle_gamma   90.00
#
_symmetry.space_group_name_H-M   'P 1'
#
loop_
_entity.id
_entity.type
_entity.pdbx_description
1 polymer ?
#
loop_
_entity_poly.entity_id
_entity_poly.type
_entity_poly.pdbx_seq_one_letter_code
_entity_poly.pdbx_strand_id
1 'polypeptide(L)'
;SFPGQPNIVVYGSEGTMVVPDPNSFNGWNEASSKITIRRGNGDEELFISDLPFKDNSRGLGILDIAHAVAEGRDHRASGALAFHVLDAMLASIESSDESRFITPSTQPPRPALIGESEFPAERELMG
;
A
#
# COMPACT_ATOMS: atom_id res chain seq x y z
N SER A 1 5.66 -9.36 -16.06
CA SER A 1 5.89 -10.23 -14.89
C SER A 1 5.63 -11.67 -15.26
N PHE A 2 6.44 -12.59 -14.77
CA PHE A 2 6.18 -14.02 -14.97
C PHE A 2 4.93 -14.41 -14.16
N PRO A 3 4.01 -15.20 -14.73
CA PRO A 3 2.85 -15.68 -14.00
C PRO A 3 3.28 -16.42 -12.74
N GLY A 4 2.68 -16.08 -11.60
CA GLY A 4 2.94 -16.75 -10.31
C GLY A 4 4.06 -16.17 -9.46
N GLN A 5 4.72 -15.09 -9.88
CA GLN A 5 5.65 -14.38 -9.00
C GLN A 5 4.91 -13.32 -8.16
N PRO A 6 5.23 -13.20 -6.86
CA PRO A 6 4.65 -12.14 -6.03
C PRO A 6 5.11 -10.77 -6.52
N ASN A 7 4.21 -9.78 -6.49
CA ASN A 7 4.52 -8.43 -6.96
C ASN A 7 5.45 -7.67 -6.01
N ILE A 8 5.39 -7.98 -4.72
CA ILE A 8 6.23 -7.34 -3.70
C ILE A 8 6.82 -8.41 -2.79
N VAL A 9 8.15 -8.40 -2.67
CA VAL A 9 8.88 -9.21 -1.70
C VAL A 9 9.81 -8.30 -0.93
N VAL A 10 9.73 -8.34 0.40
CA VAL A 10 10.60 -7.57 1.28
C VAL A 10 11.50 -8.54 2.05
N TYR A 11 12.80 -8.40 1.86
CA TYR A 11 13.82 -9.18 2.58
C TYR A 11 14.29 -8.38 3.79
N GLY A 12 14.09 -8.93 4.98
CA GLY A 12 14.53 -8.36 6.25
C GLY A 12 15.52 -9.27 6.97
N SER A 13 16.15 -8.77 8.03
CA SER A 13 17.11 -9.52 8.85
C SER A 13 16.48 -10.70 9.60
N GLU A 14 15.18 -10.63 9.87
CA GLU A 14 14.45 -11.65 10.65
C GLU A 14 13.52 -12.53 9.80
N GLY A 15 13.40 -12.23 8.50
CA GLY A 15 12.56 -13.01 7.60
C GLY A 15 12.26 -12.31 6.30
N THR A 16 11.44 -12.95 5.48
CA THR A 16 11.01 -12.44 4.18
C THR A 16 9.50 -12.29 4.16
N MET A 17 9.02 -11.10 3.86
CA MET A 17 7.59 -10.83 3.67
C MET A 17 7.23 -10.92 2.19
N VAL A 18 6.22 -11.72 1.89
CA VAL A 18 5.66 -11.88 0.53
C VAL A 18 4.25 -11.30 0.52
N VAL A 19 4.05 -10.29 -0.32
CA VAL A 19 2.75 -9.63 -0.51
C VAL A 19 2.15 -10.13 -1.82
N PRO A 20 0.91 -10.63 -1.82
CA PRO A 20 0.23 -11.09 -3.04
C PRO A 20 -0.12 -9.92 -3.96
N ASP A 21 -0.71 -10.22 -5.12
CA ASP A 21 -1.17 -9.21 -6.06
C ASP A 21 -2.19 -8.26 -5.38
N PRO A 22 -1.90 -6.95 -5.28
CA PRO A 22 -2.77 -5.99 -4.63
C PRO A 22 -4.11 -5.77 -5.36
N ASN A 23 -4.22 -6.14 -6.62
CA ASN A 23 -5.50 -6.09 -7.34
C ASN A 23 -6.48 -7.18 -6.92
N SER A 24 -6.03 -8.15 -6.14
CA SER A 24 -6.80 -9.33 -5.76
C SER A 24 -6.90 -9.51 -4.24
N PHE A 25 -6.72 -8.46 -3.47
CA PHE A 25 -6.74 -8.53 -2.00
C PHE A 25 -8.06 -9.08 -1.42
N ASN A 26 -9.16 -9.02 -2.13
CA ASN A 26 -10.44 -9.56 -1.68
C ASN A 26 -10.61 -11.08 -1.86
N GLY A 27 -9.52 -11.79 -2.16
CA GLY A 27 -9.55 -13.25 -2.07
C GLY A 27 -10.21 -13.98 -3.23
N TRP A 28 -9.83 -13.69 -4.45
CA TRP A 28 -10.18 -14.55 -5.60
C TRP A 28 -9.71 -15.99 -5.38
N ASN A 29 -8.70 -16.16 -4.53
CA ASN A 29 -8.27 -17.45 -4.02
C ASN A 29 -7.56 -17.26 -2.66
N GLU A 30 -7.39 -18.34 -1.91
CA GLU A 30 -6.76 -18.31 -0.59
C GLU A 30 -5.33 -17.71 -0.62
N ALA A 31 -4.56 -17.94 -1.68
CA ALA A 31 -3.20 -17.44 -1.82
C ALA A 31 -3.13 -15.91 -2.02
N SER A 32 -4.19 -15.28 -2.56
CA SER A 32 -4.26 -13.82 -2.76
C SER A 32 -4.85 -13.07 -1.56
N SER A 33 -5.32 -13.78 -0.53
CA SER A 33 -5.98 -13.18 0.64
C SER A 33 -5.07 -13.01 1.85
N LYS A 34 -3.80 -13.36 1.75
CA LYS A 34 -2.87 -13.33 2.87
C LYS A 34 -1.48 -12.84 2.50
N ILE A 35 -0.87 -12.11 3.43
CA ILE A 35 0.56 -11.77 3.42
C ILE A 35 1.28 -12.88 4.18
N THR A 36 2.35 -13.42 3.63
CA THR A 36 3.14 -14.45 4.27
C THR A 36 4.46 -13.88 4.76
N ILE A 37 4.79 -14.11 6.03
CA ILE A 37 6.10 -13.79 6.60
C ILE A 37 6.82 -15.11 6.85
N ARG A 38 7.90 -15.34 6.11
CA ARG A 38 8.73 -16.56 6.19
C ARG A 38 9.89 -16.32 7.13
N ARG A 39 9.98 -17.13 8.19
CA ARG A 39 11.07 -17.10 9.18
C ARG A 39 11.72 -18.48 9.30
N GLY A 40 12.92 -18.54 9.90
CA GLY A 40 13.62 -19.80 10.12
C GLY A 40 12.91 -20.78 11.08
N ASN A 41 11.97 -20.27 11.89
CA ASN A 41 11.16 -21.04 12.85
C ASN A 41 9.75 -21.39 12.33
N GLY A 42 9.42 -21.01 11.11
CA GLY A 42 8.13 -21.25 10.46
C GLY A 42 7.54 -20.01 9.80
N ASP A 43 6.56 -20.25 8.96
CA ASP A 43 5.85 -19.18 8.26
C ASP A 43 4.70 -18.65 9.13
N GLU A 44 4.48 -17.33 9.08
CA GLU A 44 3.35 -16.64 9.69
C GLU A 44 2.48 -16.08 8.56
N GLU A 45 1.18 -16.26 8.66
CA GLU A 45 0.22 -15.76 7.67
C GLU A 45 -0.63 -14.66 8.29
N LEU A 46 -0.71 -13.50 7.61
CA LEU A 46 -1.55 -12.37 7.98
C LEU A 46 -2.69 -12.28 6.97
N PHE A 47 -3.92 -12.50 7.41
CA PHE A 47 -5.08 -12.45 6.54
C PHE A 47 -5.46 -10.98 6.24
N ILE A 48 -5.61 -10.67 4.96
CA ILE A 48 -6.00 -9.33 4.50
C ILE A 48 -7.49 -9.07 4.78
N SER A 49 -8.28 -10.14 4.99
CA SER A 49 -9.70 -10.06 5.34
C SER A 49 -10.00 -9.23 6.59
N ASP A 50 -9.01 -9.06 7.46
CA ASP A 50 -9.14 -8.29 8.70
C ASP A 50 -8.90 -6.78 8.50
N LEU A 51 -8.56 -6.36 7.29
CA LEU A 51 -8.33 -4.96 6.94
C LEU A 51 -9.60 -4.29 6.41
N PRO A 52 -9.85 -3.01 6.76
CA PRO A 52 -10.94 -2.25 6.17
C PRO A 52 -10.72 -2.03 4.67
N PHE A 53 -11.80 -1.84 3.91
CA PHE A 53 -11.77 -1.50 2.48
C PHE A 53 -11.02 -2.50 1.59
N LYS A 54 -11.00 -3.78 1.99
CA LYS A 54 -10.33 -4.87 1.27
C LYS A 54 -10.97 -5.21 -0.09
N ASP A 55 -12.24 -4.86 -0.29
CA ASP A 55 -13.07 -5.28 -1.41
C ASP A 55 -12.89 -4.40 -2.66
N ASN A 56 -11.62 -4.20 -3.09
CA ASN A 56 -11.28 -3.47 -4.30
C ASN A 56 -11.97 -2.08 -4.40
N SER A 57 -11.91 -1.31 -3.32
CA SER A 57 -12.60 -0.02 -3.16
C SER A 57 -11.97 1.06 -4.05
N ARG A 58 -12.21 0.95 -5.36
CA ARG A 58 -11.84 1.99 -6.33
C ARG A 58 -12.64 3.25 -6.01
N GLY A 59 -11.99 4.40 -6.01
CA GLY A 59 -12.65 5.65 -5.64
C GLY A 59 -12.43 6.08 -4.19
N LEU A 60 -11.89 5.22 -3.33
CA LEU A 60 -11.57 5.56 -1.94
C LEU A 60 -10.69 6.81 -1.81
N GLY A 61 -9.73 7.00 -2.73
CA GLY A 61 -8.90 8.20 -2.76
C GLY A 61 -9.70 9.48 -3.10
N ILE A 62 -10.69 9.40 -3.98
CA ILE A 62 -11.57 10.55 -4.30
C ILE A 62 -12.45 10.88 -3.10
N LEU A 63 -12.93 9.87 -2.40
CA LEU A 63 -13.71 10.01 -1.20
C LEU A 63 -12.91 10.70 -0.10
N ASP A 64 -11.67 10.25 0.16
CA ASP A 64 -10.78 10.90 1.14
C ASP A 64 -10.53 12.37 0.80
N ILE A 65 -10.38 12.71 -0.49
CA ILE A 65 -10.24 14.11 -0.93
C ILE A 65 -11.51 14.90 -0.61
N ALA A 66 -12.69 14.36 -0.89
CA ALA A 66 -13.96 15.04 -0.63
C ALA A 66 -14.16 15.32 0.87
N HIS A 67 -13.90 14.33 1.71
CA HIS A 67 -13.94 14.50 3.17
C HIS A 67 -12.86 15.47 3.66
N ALA A 68 -11.64 15.37 3.16
CA ALA A 68 -10.56 16.27 3.54
C ALA A 68 -10.90 17.73 3.25
N VAL A 69 -11.50 18.02 2.09
CA VAL A 69 -11.96 19.37 1.73
C VAL A 69 -13.08 19.83 2.66
N ALA A 70 -14.05 18.97 2.96
CA ALA A 70 -15.16 19.32 3.84
C ALA A 70 -14.72 19.56 5.30
N GLU A 71 -13.73 18.83 5.76
CA GLU A 71 -13.20 18.86 7.13
C GLU A 71 -12.04 19.87 7.31
N GLY A 72 -11.52 20.44 6.22
CA GLY A 72 -10.39 21.38 6.25
C GLY A 72 -9.06 20.72 6.65
N ARG A 73 -8.88 19.43 6.36
CA ARG A 73 -7.65 18.67 6.61
C ARG A 73 -6.93 18.33 5.30
N ASP A 74 -5.70 17.92 5.41
CA ASP A 74 -4.96 17.36 4.27
C ASP A 74 -5.52 15.98 3.86
N HIS A 75 -5.59 15.74 2.54
CA HIS A 75 -5.92 14.41 2.03
C HIS A 75 -4.66 13.51 1.97
N ARG A 76 -4.85 12.21 2.08
CA ARG A 76 -3.75 11.23 2.22
C ARG A 76 -2.89 11.10 0.96
N ALA A 77 -3.50 11.01 -0.20
CA ALA A 77 -2.81 10.94 -1.50
C ALA A 77 -2.39 12.34 -1.96
N SER A 78 -1.55 13.01 -1.16
CA SER A 78 -1.12 14.39 -1.42
C SER A 78 -0.17 14.51 -2.62
N GLY A 79 -0.11 15.70 -3.21
CA GLY A 79 0.87 16.02 -4.24
C GLY A 79 2.32 15.87 -3.75
N ALA A 80 2.59 16.16 -2.48
CA ALA A 80 3.91 15.94 -1.87
C ALA A 80 4.29 14.45 -1.84
N LEU A 81 3.35 13.57 -1.51
CA LEU A 81 3.58 12.12 -1.56
C LEU A 81 3.79 11.63 -2.99
N ALA A 82 2.98 12.07 -3.94
CA ALA A 82 3.12 11.72 -5.34
C ALA A 82 4.47 12.18 -5.92
N PHE A 83 4.90 13.39 -5.57
CA PHE A 83 6.21 13.91 -5.95
C PHE A 83 7.35 13.11 -5.34
N HIS A 84 7.25 12.71 -4.08
CA HIS A 84 8.24 11.86 -3.43
C HIS A 84 8.37 10.48 -4.10
N VAL A 85 7.25 9.87 -4.49
CA VAL A 85 7.28 8.59 -5.23
C VAL A 85 8.03 8.74 -6.56
N LEU A 86 7.77 9.82 -7.31
CA LEU A 86 8.51 10.13 -8.54
C LEU A 86 10.00 10.36 -8.28
N ASP A 87 10.33 11.17 -7.26
CA ASP A 87 11.70 11.46 -6.84
C ASP A 87 12.46 10.16 -6.49
N ALA A 88 11.86 9.25 -5.72
CA ALA A 88 12.44 7.95 -5.39
C ALA A 88 12.65 7.05 -6.62
N MET A 89 11.70 7.06 -7.57
CA MET A 89 11.86 6.32 -8.84
C MET A 89 13.03 6.86 -9.67
N LEU A 90 13.15 8.19 -9.80
CA LEU A 90 14.23 8.82 -10.53
C LEU A 90 15.59 8.60 -9.83
N ALA A 91 15.62 8.72 -8.50
CA ALA A 91 16.81 8.41 -7.70
C ALA A 91 17.30 6.97 -7.87
N SER A 92 16.37 6.02 -8.09
CA SER A 92 16.72 4.62 -8.35
C SER A 92 17.43 4.45 -9.71
N ILE A 93 16.99 5.18 -10.73
CA ILE A 93 17.63 5.18 -12.06
C ILE A 93 19.02 5.81 -11.95
N GLU A 94 19.14 7.00 -11.34
CA GLU A 94 20.40 7.69 -11.13
C GLU A 94 21.39 6.83 -10.34
N SER A 95 20.94 6.15 -9.29
CA SER A 95 21.73 5.23 -8.49
C SER A 95 22.34 4.10 -9.33
N SER A 96 21.55 3.57 -10.27
CA SER A 96 22.02 2.53 -11.22
C SER A 96 23.08 3.07 -12.18
N ASP A 97 22.83 4.25 -12.74
CA ASP A 97 23.72 4.84 -13.75
C ASP A 97 25.07 5.28 -13.12
N GLU A 98 25.03 5.82 -11.93
CA GLU A 98 26.21 6.31 -11.23
C GLU A 98 26.87 5.28 -10.30
N SER A 99 26.28 4.08 -10.15
CA SER A 99 26.77 3.00 -9.28
C SER A 99 27.04 3.49 -7.83
N ARG A 100 26.18 4.37 -7.31
CA ARG A 100 26.24 4.89 -5.93
C ARG A 100 24.85 4.99 -5.31
N PHE A 101 24.81 5.09 -3.98
CA PHE A 101 23.56 5.37 -3.28
C PHE A 101 23.11 6.82 -3.54
N ILE A 102 21.85 7.01 -3.90
CA ILE A 102 21.20 8.31 -4.04
C ILE A 102 20.17 8.47 -2.94
N THR A 103 20.21 9.58 -2.24
CA THR A 103 19.17 9.95 -1.28
C THR A 103 18.12 10.79 -1.98
N PRO A 104 16.82 10.39 -1.99
CA PRO A 104 15.76 11.23 -2.53
C PRO A 104 15.75 12.62 -1.89
N SER A 105 15.42 13.63 -2.67
CA SER A 105 15.44 15.05 -2.23
C SER A 105 14.26 15.39 -1.32
N THR A 106 13.23 14.55 -1.28
CA THR A 106 12.00 14.76 -0.54
C THR A 106 11.75 13.67 0.50
N GLN A 107 11.07 14.04 1.59
CA GLN A 107 10.67 13.11 2.65
C GLN A 107 9.37 13.57 3.31
N PRO A 108 8.21 13.39 2.66
CA PRO A 108 6.93 13.76 3.24
C PRO A 108 6.58 12.86 4.43
N PRO A 109 5.74 13.32 5.35
CA PRO A 109 5.25 12.48 6.44
C PRO A 109 4.41 11.31 5.89
N ARG A 110 4.47 10.17 6.58
CA ARG A 110 3.60 9.03 6.27
C ARG A 110 2.15 9.41 6.53
N PRO A 111 1.22 9.23 5.56
CA PRO A 111 -0.19 9.49 5.78
C PRO A 111 -0.78 8.52 6.83
N ALA A 112 -1.78 8.99 7.57
CA ALA A 112 -2.53 8.15 8.50
C ALA A 112 -3.28 7.04 7.74
N LEU A 113 -3.48 5.91 8.40
CA LEU A 113 -4.35 4.85 7.87
C LEU A 113 -5.81 5.34 7.85
N ILE A 114 -6.57 4.84 6.88
CA ILE A 114 -8.02 5.04 6.87
C ILE A 114 -8.65 4.05 7.85
N GLY A 115 -9.37 4.56 8.84
CA GLY A 115 -10.11 3.74 9.79
C GLY A 115 -11.51 3.37 9.28
N GLU A 116 -12.07 2.27 9.78
CA GLU A 116 -13.44 1.83 9.41
C GLU A 116 -14.53 2.87 9.69
N SER A 117 -14.31 3.72 10.69
CA SER A 117 -15.27 4.73 11.13
C SER A 117 -15.19 6.05 10.37
N GLU A 118 -14.19 6.23 9.51
CA GLU A 118 -13.99 7.52 8.84
C GLU A 118 -15.02 7.81 7.74
N PHE A 119 -15.65 6.78 7.18
CA PHE A 119 -16.64 6.92 6.09
C PHE A 119 -17.92 6.13 6.42
N PRO A 120 -18.65 6.48 7.50
CA PRO A 120 -19.80 5.69 7.97
C PRO A 120 -21.01 5.71 7.02
N ALA A 121 -21.19 6.78 6.27
CA ALA A 121 -22.39 6.98 5.44
C ALA A 121 -22.44 6.14 4.16
N GLU A 122 -21.35 5.52 3.76
CA GLU A 122 -21.30 4.80 2.48
C GLU A 122 -21.73 3.35 2.56
N ARG A 123 -21.68 2.74 3.75
CA ARG A 123 -22.28 1.41 3.96
C ARG A 123 -23.80 1.42 3.76
N GLU A 124 -24.46 2.55 4.01
CA GLU A 124 -25.91 2.70 3.82
C GLU A 124 -26.30 2.98 2.36
N LEU A 125 -25.39 3.50 1.54
CA LEU A 125 -25.66 3.81 0.13
C LEU A 125 -25.35 2.66 -0.84
N MET A 126 -24.64 1.61 -0.37
CA MET A 126 -24.24 0.46 -1.17
C MET A 126 -24.94 -0.84 -0.72
N GLY A 127 -25.93 -0.77 0.17
CA GLY A 127 -26.77 -1.87 0.64
C GLY A 127 -28.01 -2.10 -0.21
#